data_14a19ba882754c8e6158cd1cdb1c0f40
#
_entry.id   14a19ba882754c8e6158cd1cdb1c0f40
#
_cell.length_a   1.000
_cell.length_b   1.000
_cell.length_c   1.000
_cell.angle_alpha   90.00
_cell.angle_beta   90.00
_cell.angle_gamma   90.00
#
_symmetry.space_group_name_H-M   'P 1'
#
loop_
_entity.id
_entity.type
_entity.pdbx_description
1 polymer ?
#
loop_
_entity_poly.entity_id
_entity_poly.type
_entity_poly.pdbx_seq_one_letter_code
_entity_poly.pdbx_strand_id
1 'polypeptide(L)'
;MTKINDKAKKGTVERRKRKDEKIKALLFDFGGTLAFLDYELLAREFSRDGRKLDALALEHAEYVGRQKIDDLLMAGEKDVVLAYGHFFRAWLEAAGIPAEEVVEHGERFGAIHREATLWRVVRPGTFEALERLKSAGYKLAIVSNAEGQVEADTKRFGLAPFFDVIIDSHIVGVAKPDPRIFHIALERLGVAPDEVRFAGDIFSIDILGARAAGIEARLIDQHSRYHWVDHHKIRHIEELHPLK
;
A
#
# COMPACT_ATOMS: atom_id res chain seq x y z
N MET A 1 38.45 -14.71 15.15
CA MET A 1 37.22 -14.69 14.31
C MET A 1 36.40 -13.38 14.40
N THR A 2 36.65 -12.46 15.33
CA THR A 2 35.84 -11.25 15.60
C THR A 2 36.07 -10.07 14.61
N LYS A 3 37.28 -9.92 14.05
CA LYS A 3 37.61 -8.76 13.18
C LYS A 3 37.06 -8.81 11.75
N ILE A 4 36.72 -10.00 11.23
CA ILE A 4 36.17 -10.15 9.87
C ILE A 4 34.68 -9.75 9.85
N ASN A 5 33.96 -10.01 10.93
CA ASN A 5 32.53 -9.69 11.07
C ASN A 5 32.28 -8.17 11.19
N ASP A 6 33.21 -7.42 11.81
CA ASP A 6 33.11 -5.97 11.96
C ASP A 6 33.36 -5.18 10.66
N LYS A 7 34.28 -5.64 9.81
CA LYS A 7 34.51 -5.02 8.49
C LYS A 7 33.33 -5.22 7.54
N ALA A 8 32.72 -6.42 7.56
CA ALA A 8 31.54 -6.70 6.74
C ALA A 8 30.33 -5.86 7.19
N LYS A 9 30.09 -5.74 8.49
CA LYS A 9 29.03 -4.89 9.04
C LYS A 9 29.25 -3.40 8.75
N LYS A 10 30.47 -2.87 8.91
CA LYS A 10 30.80 -1.48 8.55
C LYS A 10 30.62 -1.21 7.05
N GLY A 11 31.06 -2.09 6.17
CA GLY A 11 30.86 -1.96 4.73
C GLY A 11 29.39 -1.98 4.32
N THR A 12 28.55 -2.76 4.99
CA THR A 12 27.11 -2.82 4.74
C THR A 12 26.41 -1.53 5.22
N VAL A 13 26.81 -0.99 6.37
CA VAL A 13 26.26 0.28 6.91
C VAL A 13 26.65 1.48 6.03
N GLU A 14 27.91 1.54 5.56
CA GLU A 14 28.36 2.61 4.65
C GLU A 14 27.68 2.54 3.28
N ARG A 15 27.50 1.35 2.71
CA ARG A 15 26.72 1.17 1.46
C ARG A 15 25.28 1.61 1.62
N ARG A 16 24.66 1.30 2.77
CA ARG A 16 23.29 1.71 3.07
C ARG A 16 23.19 3.23 3.19
N LYS A 17 24.11 3.88 3.94
CA LYS A 17 24.16 5.35 4.04
C LYS A 17 24.30 6.02 2.68
N ARG A 18 25.25 5.59 1.81
CA ARG A 18 25.42 6.16 0.47
C ARG A 18 24.18 5.97 -0.41
N LYS A 19 23.46 4.89 -0.26
CA LYS A 19 22.22 4.65 -1.01
C LYS A 19 21.10 5.54 -0.50
N ASP A 20 21.02 5.73 0.80
CA ASP A 20 20.04 6.59 1.43
C ASP A 20 20.25 8.07 1.08
N GLU A 21 21.50 8.56 1.04
CA GLU A 21 21.86 9.91 0.58
C GLU A 21 21.47 10.22 -0.88
N LYS A 22 21.22 9.19 -1.68
CA LYS A 22 20.81 9.32 -3.08
C LYS A 22 19.31 9.54 -3.27
N ILE A 23 18.49 9.15 -2.29
CA ILE A 23 17.02 9.20 -2.41
C ILE A 23 16.56 10.67 -2.44
N LYS A 24 15.80 11.00 -3.49
CA LYS A 24 15.22 12.33 -3.74
C LYS A 24 13.70 12.34 -3.66
N ALA A 25 13.07 11.17 -3.85
CA ALA A 25 11.62 11.06 -3.84
C ALA A 25 11.14 9.80 -3.12
N LEU A 26 9.94 9.90 -2.56
CA LEU A 26 9.22 8.78 -1.97
C LEU A 26 7.86 8.64 -2.68
N LEU A 27 7.58 7.44 -3.11
CA LEU A 27 6.30 7.07 -3.72
C LEU A 27 5.53 6.19 -2.75
N PHE A 28 4.22 6.37 -2.72
CA PHE A 28 3.32 5.65 -1.83
C PHE A 28 2.18 5.02 -2.63
N ASP A 29 1.77 3.81 -2.28
CA ASP A 29 0.42 3.39 -2.55
C ASP A 29 -0.57 4.24 -1.72
N PHE A 30 -1.86 4.21 -2.08
CA PHE A 30 -2.89 4.98 -1.37
C PHE A 30 -3.65 4.10 -0.37
N GLY A 31 -4.38 3.10 -0.86
CA GLY A 31 -5.20 2.22 -0.02
C GLY A 31 -4.36 1.24 0.80
N GLY A 32 -4.61 1.13 2.11
CA GLY A 32 -3.80 0.27 2.99
C GLY A 32 -2.41 0.83 3.36
N THR A 33 -2.04 1.98 2.78
CA THR A 33 -0.76 2.66 3.01
C THR A 33 -0.93 4.05 3.62
N LEU A 34 -1.68 4.93 2.96
CA LEU A 34 -1.98 6.30 3.41
C LEU A 34 -3.41 6.42 3.96
N ALA A 35 -4.34 5.76 3.32
CA ALA A 35 -5.74 5.72 3.70
C ALA A 35 -6.21 4.27 3.90
N PHE A 36 -6.94 4.02 4.96
CA PHE A 36 -7.38 2.68 5.37
C PHE A 36 -8.89 2.56 5.25
N LEU A 37 -9.39 1.33 5.14
CA LEU A 37 -10.81 1.04 5.18
C LEU A 37 -11.42 1.52 6.51
N ASP A 38 -12.65 1.99 6.44
CA ASP A 38 -13.45 2.31 7.63
C ASP A 38 -14.08 1.03 8.18
N TYR A 39 -13.28 0.27 8.93
CA TYR A 39 -13.72 -1.01 9.50
C TYR A 39 -14.85 -0.86 10.51
N GLU A 40 -14.96 0.28 11.21
CA GLU A 40 -16.07 0.56 12.12
C GLU A 40 -17.39 0.69 11.34
N LEU A 41 -17.35 1.41 10.22
CA LEU A 41 -18.50 1.47 9.31
C LEU A 41 -18.83 0.09 8.77
N LEU A 42 -17.85 -0.63 8.24
CA LEU A 42 -18.05 -1.95 7.65
C LEU A 42 -18.57 -2.95 8.67
N ALA A 43 -18.06 -2.97 9.90
CA ALA A 43 -18.56 -3.82 10.96
C ALA A 43 -20.05 -3.56 11.26
N ARG A 44 -20.44 -2.29 11.32
CA ARG A 44 -21.84 -1.89 11.52
C ARG A 44 -22.72 -2.32 10.34
N GLU A 45 -22.27 -2.05 9.11
CA GLU A 45 -23.03 -2.32 7.89
C GLU A 45 -23.17 -3.80 7.57
N PHE A 46 -22.19 -4.62 7.97
CA PHE A 46 -22.18 -6.06 7.74
C PHE A 46 -22.76 -6.88 8.89
N SER A 47 -23.00 -6.25 10.06
CA SER A 47 -23.66 -6.91 11.18
C SER A 47 -25.15 -7.09 10.89
N ARG A 48 -25.62 -8.34 10.78
CA ARG A 48 -27.02 -8.70 10.48
C ARG A 48 -27.44 -9.96 11.21
N ASP A 49 -28.74 -10.17 11.36
CA ASP A 49 -29.37 -11.41 11.82
C ASP A 49 -28.78 -11.95 13.13
N GLY A 50 -28.50 -11.03 14.07
CA GLY A 50 -27.89 -11.36 15.35
C GLY A 50 -26.37 -11.59 15.30
N ARG A 51 -25.74 -11.61 14.12
CA ARG A 51 -24.28 -11.60 13.98
C ARG A 51 -23.77 -10.18 14.19
N LYS A 52 -22.86 -10.03 15.14
CA LYS A 52 -22.13 -8.79 15.38
C LYS A 52 -20.69 -8.98 14.92
N LEU A 53 -20.26 -8.22 13.92
CA LEU A 53 -18.89 -8.17 13.46
C LEU A 53 -18.08 -7.16 14.27
N ASP A 54 -16.84 -7.50 14.51
CA ASP A 54 -15.86 -6.64 15.19
C ASP A 54 -14.95 -5.98 14.15
N ALA A 55 -14.72 -4.68 14.29
CA ALA A 55 -13.93 -3.88 13.36
C ALA A 55 -12.47 -4.35 13.29
N LEU A 56 -11.89 -4.70 14.45
CA LEU A 56 -10.51 -5.21 14.52
C LEU A 56 -10.39 -6.60 13.89
N ALA A 57 -11.41 -7.43 14.07
CA ALA A 57 -11.47 -8.74 13.40
C ALA A 57 -11.54 -8.60 11.88
N LEU A 58 -12.33 -7.65 11.37
CA LEU A 58 -12.37 -7.30 9.93
C LEU A 58 -11.01 -6.82 9.42
N GLU A 59 -10.34 -5.93 10.15
CA GLU A 59 -9.00 -5.44 9.80
C GLU A 59 -7.98 -6.57 9.74
N HIS A 60 -8.01 -7.48 10.72
CA HIS A 60 -7.11 -8.63 10.73
C HIS A 60 -7.42 -9.65 9.64
N ALA A 61 -8.69 -9.83 9.30
CA ALA A 61 -9.13 -10.75 8.26
C ALA A 61 -8.78 -10.25 6.85
N GLU A 62 -8.68 -8.92 6.63
CA GLU A 62 -8.32 -8.34 5.34
C GLU A 62 -6.96 -8.85 4.84
N TYR A 63 -6.02 -9.13 5.76
CA TYR A 63 -4.75 -9.73 5.40
C TYR A 63 -4.89 -11.05 4.63
N VAL A 64 -5.89 -11.88 4.97
CA VAL A 64 -6.16 -13.14 4.25
C VAL A 64 -6.54 -12.85 2.80
N GLY A 65 -7.31 -11.78 2.57
CA GLY A 65 -7.62 -11.32 1.23
C GLY A 65 -6.37 -10.86 0.46
N ARG A 66 -5.50 -10.04 1.08
CA ARG A 66 -4.23 -9.60 0.47
C ARG A 66 -3.33 -10.78 0.13
N GLN A 67 -3.21 -11.74 1.02
CA GLN A 67 -2.47 -12.98 0.78
C GLN A 67 -3.04 -13.76 -0.41
N LYS A 68 -4.37 -13.76 -0.59
CA LYS A 68 -5.01 -14.41 -1.73
C LYS A 68 -4.64 -13.75 -3.06
N ILE A 69 -4.51 -12.43 -3.11
CA ILE A 69 -3.97 -11.73 -4.29
C ILE A 69 -2.54 -12.20 -4.58
N ASP A 70 -1.68 -12.19 -3.56
CA ASP A 70 -0.28 -12.60 -3.69
C ASP A 70 -0.16 -14.03 -4.20
N ASP A 71 -0.92 -14.97 -3.62
CA ASP A 71 -0.93 -16.37 -4.03
C ASP A 71 -1.30 -16.55 -5.51
N LEU A 72 -2.33 -15.84 -5.99
CA LEU A 72 -2.80 -15.93 -7.36
C LEU A 72 -1.79 -15.32 -8.35
N LEU A 73 -1.34 -14.10 -8.09
CA LEU A 73 -0.42 -13.42 -9.00
C LEU A 73 0.95 -14.11 -9.04
N MET A 74 1.43 -14.61 -7.90
CA MET A 74 2.69 -15.38 -7.84
C MET A 74 2.56 -16.77 -8.49
N ALA A 75 1.36 -17.35 -8.54
CA ALA A 75 1.07 -18.57 -9.29
C ALA A 75 0.94 -18.35 -10.81
N GLY A 76 0.99 -17.09 -11.27
CA GLY A 76 0.97 -16.75 -12.69
C GLY A 76 -0.35 -16.19 -13.22
N GLU A 77 -1.34 -15.93 -12.33
CA GLU A 77 -2.52 -15.16 -12.72
C GLU A 77 -2.11 -13.76 -13.19
N LYS A 78 -2.71 -13.30 -14.28
CA LYS A 78 -2.40 -11.99 -14.87
C LYS A 78 -3.55 -11.00 -14.74
N ASP A 79 -4.74 -11.51 -14.46
CA ASP A 79 -5.92 -10.68 -14.26
C ASP A 79 -5.98 -10.18 -12.82
N VAL A 80 -5.52 -8.94 -12.64
CA VAL A 80 -5.53 -8.26 -11.35
C VAL A 80 -6.95 -8.02 -10.84
N VAL A 81 -7.93 -7.79 -11.73
CA VAL A 81 -9.34 -7.59 -11.35
C VAL A 81 -9.91 -8.88 -10.78
N LEU A 82 -9.62 -10.02 -11.43
CA LEU A 82 -10.00 -11.34 -10.91
C LEU A 82 -9.38 -11.59 -9.53
N ALA A 83 -8.09 -11.25 -9.35
CA ALA A 83 -7.41 -11.40 -8.07
C ALA A 83 -8.07 -10.59 -6.96
N TYR A 84 -8.51 -9.35 -7.24
CA TYR A 84 -9.29 -8.54 -6.30
C TYR A 84 -10.69 -9.13 -6.00
N GLY A 85 -11.34 -9.77 -6.95
CA GLY A 85 -12.58 -10.53 -6.70
C GLY A 85 -12.36 -11.65 -5.67
N HIS A 86 -11.26 -12.37 -5.78
CA HIS A 86 -10.87 -13.40 -4.80
C HIS A 86 -10.44 -12.82 -3.45
N PHE A 87 -9.85 -11.62 -3.42
CA PHE A 87 -9.55 -10.88 -2.19
C PHE A 87 -10.81 -10.70 -1.34
N PHE A 88 -11.87 -10.13 -1.93
CA PHE A 88 -13.11 -9.87 -1.20
C PHE A 88 -13.72 -11.14 -0.60
N ARG A 89 -13.78 -12.21 -1.37
CA ARG A 89 -14.28 -13.49 -0.88
C ARG A 89 -13.45 -13.98 0.30
N ALA A 90 -12.14 -14.09 0.13
CA ALA A 90 -11.25 -14.61 1.17
C ALA A 90 -11.26 -13.76 2.44
N TRP A 91 -11.33 -12.43 2.30
CA TRP A 91 -11.44 -11.50 3.40
C TRP A 91 -12.75 -11.70 4.19
N LEU A 92 -13.90 -11.68 3.51
CA LEU A 92 -15.20 -11.76 4.15
C LEU A 92 -15.43 -13.13 4.82
N GLU A 93 -15.02 -14.21 4.17
CA GLU A 93 -15.06 -15.56 4.77
C GLU A 93 -14.15 -15.64 6.01
N ALA A 94 -12.94 -15.08 5.96
CA ALA A 94 -12.04 -15.01 7.12
C ALA A 94 -12.58 -14.15 8.26
N ALA A 95 -13.41 -13.17 7.95
CA ALA A 95 -14.12 -12.33 8.93
C ALA A 95 -15.37 -13.04 9.54
N GLY A 96 -15.65 -14.28 9.11
CA GLY A 96 -16.77 -15.08 9.61
C GLY A 96 -18.10 -14.86 8.88
N ILE A 97 -18.07 -14.26 7.69
CA ILE A 97 -19.25 -14.15 6.82
C ILE A 97 -19.41 -15.48 6.06
N PRO A 98 -20.60 -16.11 6.10
CA PRO A 98 -20.87 -17.34 5.35
C PRO A 98 -20.65 -17.16 3.83
N ALA A 99 -20.15 -18.19 3.17
CA ALA A 99 -19.82 -18.13 1.75
C ALA A 99 -21.01 -17.74 0.85
N GLU A 100 -22.21 -18.13 1.23
CA GLU A 100 -23.48 -17.78 0.56
C GLU A 100 -23.87 -16.30 0.69
N GLU A 101 -23.38 -15.61 1.71
CA GLU A 101 -23.66 -14.19 1.95
C GLU A 101 -22.59 -13.24 1.35
N VAL A 102 -21.44 -13.79 0.91
CA VAL A 102 -20.29 -12.99 0.42
C VAL A 102 -20.68 -12.09 -0.75
N VAL A 103 -21.50 -12.57 -1.68
CA VAL A 103 -21.92 -11.80 -2.85
C VAL A 103 -22.74 -10.57 -2.42
N GLU A 104 -23.73 -10.76 -1.54
CA GLU A 104 -24.57 -9.68 -1.02
C GLU A 104 -23.74 -8.63 -0.27
N HIS A 105 -22.80 -9.07 0.58
CA HIS A 105 -21.90 -8.14 1.30
C HIS A 105 -20.95 -7.42 0.35
N GLY A 106 -20.48 -8.08 -0.72
CA GLY A 106 -19.68 -7.45 -1.77
C GLY A 106 -20.45 -6.36 -2.54
N GLU A 107 -21.71 -6.62 -2.90
CA GLU A 107 -22.59 -5.62 -3.53
C GLU A 107 -22.84 -4.43 -2.59
N ARG A 108 -23.07 -4.69 -1.31
CA ARG A 108 -23.24 -3.66 -0.29
C ARG A 108 -21.98 -2.82 -0.11
N PHE A 109 -20.80 -3.47 -0.05
CA PHE A 109 -19.51 -2.77 -0.04
C PHE A 109 -19.40 -1.84 -1.24
N GLY A 110 -19.65 -2.35 -2.45
CA GLY A 110 -19.60 -1.56 -3.68
C GLY A 110 -20.61 -0.41 -3.69
N ALA A 111 -21.82 -0.58 -3.13
CA ALA A 111 -22.81 0.49 -3.03
C ALA A 111 -22.30 1.62 -2.11
N ILE A 112 -21.81 1.28 -0.92
CA ILE A 112 -21.26 2.28 0.04
C ILE A 112 -20.05 2.98 -0.57
N HIS A 113 -19.15 2.23 -1.23
CA HIS A 113 -17.94 2.77 -1.84
C HIS A 113 -18.24 3.76 -2.96
N ARG A 114 -19.29 3.51 -3.77
CA ARG A 114 -19.71 4.45 -4.83
C ARG A 114 -20.28 5.77 -4.29
N GLU A 115 -20.91 5.75 -3.12
CA GLU A 115 -21.43 6.98 -2.48
C GLU A 115 -20.28 7.79 -1.87
N ALA A 116 -19.37 7.12 -1.21
CA ALA A 116 -18.15 7.72 -0.65
C ALA A 116 -17.10 6.63 -0.48
N THR A 117 -15.86 6.92 -0.90
CA THR A 117 -14.78 5.94 -0.76
C THR A 117 -14.72 5.34 0.64
N LEU A 118 -14.50 4.02 0.71
CA LEU A 118 -14.33 3.31 1.97
C LEU A 118 -12.89 3.40 2.51
N TRP A 119 -11.91 3.70 1.64
CA TRP A 119 -10.52 4.02 2.05
C TRP A 119 -10.44 5.47 2.50
N ARG A 120 -10.92 5.76 3.70
CA ARG A 120 -11.11 7.13 4.19
C ARG A 120 -10.56 7.40 5.57
N VAL A 121 -10.01 6.41 6.23
CA VAL A 121 -9.39 6.57 7.54
C VAL A 121 -7.91 6.87 7.36
N VAL A 122 -7.52 8.12 7.57
CA VAL A 122 -6.11 8.52 7.65
C VAL A 122 -5.65 8.38 9.09
N ARG A 123 -4.59 7.61 9.33
CA ARG A 123 -4.09 7.35 10.68
C ARG A 123 -3.43 8.60 11.28
N PRO A 124 -3.53 8.79 12.62
CA PRO A 124 -2.69 9.76 13.31
C PRO A 124 -1.21 9.48 12.98
N GLY A 125 -0.38 10.50 12.88
CA GLY A 125 1.04 10.35 12.52
C GLY A 125 1.33 10.34 11.02
N THR A 126 0.34 10.06 10.15
CA THR A 126 0.52 10.17 8.69
C THR A 126 0.88 11.58 8.26
N PHE A 127 0.18 12.59 8.78
CA PHE A 127 0.42 13.98 8.44
C PHE A 127 1.81 14.44 8.90
N GLU A 128 2.17 14.14 10.14
CA GLU A 128 3.48 14.47 10.70
C GLU A 128 4.61 13.77 9.94
N ALA A 129 4.39 12.53 9.49
CA ALA A 129 5.36 11.81 8.68
C ALA A 129 5.56 12.49 7.32
N LEU A 130 4.47 12.83 6.62
CA LEU A 130 4.52 13.50 5.32
C LEU A 130 5.17 14.91 5.44
N GLU A 131 4.83 15.66 6.48
CA GLU A 131 5.43 16.97 6.75
C GLU A 131 6.93 16.87 7.00
N ARG A 132 7.39 15.90 7.81
CA ARG A 132 8.83 15.65 8.01
C ARG A 132 9.54 15.33 6.71
N LEU A 133 8.94 14.51 5.84
CA LEU A 133 9.52 14.13 4.56
C LEU A 133 9.59 15.33 3.61
N LYS A 134 8.54 16.13 3.50
CA LYS A 134 8.55 17.38 2.72
C LYS A 134 9.59 18.38 3.25
N SER A 135 9.64 18.59 4.56
CA SER A 135 10.62 19.49 5.21
C SER A 135 12.06 19.00 5.01
N ALA A 136 12.29 17.71 4.85
CA ALA A 136 13.59 17.15 4.50
C ALA A 136 13.94 17.30 3.00
N GLY A 137 13.04 17.85 2.18
CA GLY A 137 13.25 18.17 0.77
C GLY A 137 12.91 17.04 -0.20
N TYR A 138 12.23 15.97 0.26
CA TYR A 138 11.79 14.91 -0.64
C TYR A 138 10.61 15.35 -1.51
N LYS A 139 10.63 14.94 -2.78
CA LYS A 139 9.43 14.92 -3.62
C LYS A 139 8.56 13.72 -3.20
N LEU A 140 7.25 13.94 -3.11
CA LEU A 140 6.32 12.85 -2.72
C LEU A 140 5.32 12.61 -3.85
N ALA A 141 5.03 11.33 -4.12
CA ALA A 141 4.00 10.97 -5.08
C ALA A 141 3.14 9.81 -4.58
N ILE A 142 1.92 9.73 -5.12
CA ILE A 142 1.03 8.59 -4.97
C ILE A 142 1.02 7.80 -6.28
N VAL A 143 1.06 6.46 -6.19
CA VAL A 143 0.88 5.53 -7.31
C VAL A 143 -0.12 4.46 -6.89
N SER A 144 -1.36 4.58 -7.31
CA SER A 144 -2.47 3.75 -6.84
C SER A 144 -3.19 3.02 -7.96
N ASN A 145 -3.59 1.76 -7.68
CA ASN A 145 -4.60 1.06 -8.46
C ASN A 145 -5.97 1.51 -7.97
N ALA A 146 -6.64 2.36 -8.74
CA ALA A 146 -7.88 3.02 -8.32
C ALA A 146 -8.81 3.30 -9.50
N GLU A 147 -9.95 3.93 -9.20
CA GLU A 147 -11.07 4.14 -10.12
C GLU A 147 -11.21 5.62 -10.57
N GLY A 148 -10.12 6.40 -10.53
CA GLY A 148 -10.11 7.80 -10.96
C GLY A 148 -10.42 8.82 -9.86
N GLN A 149 -10.49 8.40 -8.58
CA GLN A 149 -10.90 9.26 -7.46
C GLN A 149 -9.75 9.65 -6.52
N VAL A 150 -8.53 9.14 -6.70
CA VAL A 150 -7.42 9.35 -5.75
C VAL A 150 -7.10 10.81 -5.54
N GLU A 151 -7.14 11.64 -6.59
CA GLU A 151 -6.90 13.08 -6.45
C GLU A 151 -8.00 13.78 -5.64
N ALA A 152 -9.27 13.40 -5.86
CA ALA A 152 -10.39 13.94 -5.10
C ALA A 152 -10.34 13.51 -3.63
N ASP A 153 -9.99 12.25 -3.38
CA ASP A 153 -9.87 11.70 -2.03
C ASP A 153 -8.71 12.31 -1.27
N THR A 154 -7.55 12.49 -1.90
CA THR A 154 -6.41 13.19 -1.26
C THR A 154 -6.75 14.62 -0.88
N LYS A 155 -7.52 15.34 -1.71
CA LYS A 155 -8.04 16.68 -1.37
C LYS A 155 -9.02 16.63 -0.19
N ARG A 156 -9.97 15.70 -0.23
CA ARG A 156 -10.97 15.50 0.83
C ARG A 156 -10.33 15.23 2.18
N PHE A 157 -9.25 14.43 2.21
CA PHE A 157 -8.58 14.04 3.45
C PHE A 157 -7.46 15.01 3.87
N GLY A 158 -7.23 16.10 3.12
CA GLY A 158 -6.17 17.08 3.44
C GLY A 158 -4.76 16.60 3.10
N LEU A 159 -4.62 15.52 2.34
CA LEU A 159 -3.33 14.94 1.96
C LEU A 159 -2.71 15.61 0.72
N ALA A 160 -3.54 16.18 -0.16
CA ALA A 160 -3.11 16.73 -1.45
C ALA A 160 -1.92 17.70 -1.37
N PRO A 161 -1.80 18.61 -0.37
CA PRO A 161 -0.68 19.55 -0.30
C PRO A 161 0.71 18.93 -0.15
N PHE A 162 0.79 17.66 0.28
CA PHE A 162 2.06 16.97 0.45
C PHE A 162 2.60 16.36 -0.85
N PHE A 163 1.74 16.11 -1.85
CA PHE A 163 2.12 15.34 -3.03
C PHE A 163 2.38 16.23 -4.24
N ASP A 164 3.55 16.02 -4.86
CA ASP A 164 3.96 16.71 -6.09
C ASP A 164 3.32 16.04 -7.33
N VAL A 165 3.04 14.72 -7.24
CA VAL A 165 2.46 13.91 -8.32
C VAL A 165 1.47 12.90 -7.73
N ILE A 166 0.32 12.73 -8.39
CA ILE A 166 -0.66 11.68 -8.10
C ILE A 166 -0.90 10.89 -9.38
N ILE A 167 -0.69 9.57 -9.31
CA ILE A 167 -0.93 8.61 -10.39
C ILE A 167 -2.07 7.70 -9.97
N ASP A 168 -3.16 7.78 -10.71
CA ASP A 168 -4.32 6.90 -10.61
C ASP A 168 -4.32 5.98 -11.84
N SER A 169 -4.37 4.67 -11.65
CA SER A 169 -4.29 3.67 -12.73
C SER A 169 -5.38 3.83 -13.77
N HIS A 170 -6.59 4.22 -13.36
CA HIS A 170 -7.71 4.48 -14.27
C HIS A 170 -7.41 5.65 -15.23
N ILE A 171 -6.80 6.71 -14.70
CA ILE A 171 -6.48 7.92 -15.45
C ILE A 171 -5.33 7.67 -16.44
N VAL A 172 -4.30 6.91 -16.02
CA VAL A 172 -3.12 6.68 -16.88
C VAL A 172 -3.24 5.42 -17.75
N GLY A 173 -4.29 4.61 -17.56
CA GLY A 173 -4.57 3.43 -18.36
C GLY A 173 -3.62 2.26 -18.14
N VAL A 174 -2.87 2.25 -17.03
CA VAL A 174 -1.97 1.16 -16.64
C VAL A 174 -1.95 1.01 -15.12
N ALA A 175 -1.96 -0.25 -14.63
CA ALA A 175 -2.07 -0.57 -13.22
C ALA A 175 -0.83 -1.34 -12.73
N LYS A 176 -0.50 -1.23 -11.42
CA LYS A 176 0.45 -2.12 -10.75
C LYS A 176 -0.03 -3.57 -10.87
N PRO A 177 0.84 -4.56 -11.07
CA PRO A 177 2.29 -4.50 -10.96
C PRO A 177 3.05 -4.12 -12.24
N ASP A 178 2.39 -3.62 -13.27
CA ASP A 178 3.06 -3.21 -14.50
C ASP A 178 4.05 -2.06 -14.19
N PRO A 179 5.35 -2.21 -14.48
CA PRO A 179 6.36 -1.21 -14.17
C PRO A 179 6.14 0.14 -14.87
N ARG A 180 5.35 0.18 -15.95
CA ARG A 180 5.06 1.42 -16.69
C ARG A 180 4.36 2.47 -15.83
N ILE A 181 3.51 2.07 -14.87
CA ILE A 181 2.84 3.02 -13.99
C ILE A 181 3.84 3.78 -13.11
N PHE A 182 4.88 3.09 -12.64
CA PHE A 182 5.96 3.70 -11.86
C PHE A 182 6.83 4.62 -12.72
N HIS A 183 7.13 4.22 -13.97
CA HIS A 183 7.89 5.07 -14.91
C HIS A 183 7.18 6.38 -15.20
N ILE A 184 5.84 6.39 -15.30
CA ILE A 184 5.05 7.63 -15.44
C ILE A 184 5.27 8.54 -14.22
N ALA A 185 5.29 7.99 -13.01
CA ALA A 185 5.54 8.76 -11.79
C ALA A 185 6.98 9.34 -11.78
N LEU A 186 7.98 8.52 -12.13
CA LEU A 186 9.38 8.93 -12.22
C LEU A 186 9.58 10.07 -13.23
N GLU A 187 8.98 9.96 -14.41
CA GLU A 187 9.05 10.99 -15.46
C GLU A 187 8.45 12.31 -14.97
N ARG A 188 7.24 12.27 -14.38
CA ARG A 188 6.58 13.48 -13.85
C ARG A 188 7.34 14.13 -12.70
N LEU A 189 8.03 13.34 -11.88
CA LEU A 189 8.88 13.84 -10.80
C LEU A 189 10.25 14.31 -11.28
N GLY A 190 10.70 13.88 -12.46
CA GLY A 190 12.04 14.15 -12.99
C GLY A 190 13.14 13.51 -12.15
N VAL A 191 12.98 12.23 -11.79
CA VAL A 191 13.93 11.46 -10.96
C VAL A 191 14.23 10.09 -11.57
N ALA A 192 15.42 9.55 -11.29
CA ALA A 192 15.81 8.22 -11.71
C ALA A 192 15.27 7.14 -10.75
N PRO A 193 15.06 5.88 -11.19
CA PRO A 193 14.53 4.80 -10.34
C PRO A 193 15.34 4.56 -9.06
N ASP A 194 16.67 4.68 -9.13
CA ASP A 194 17.58 4.48 -7.98
C ASP A 194 17.67 5.68 -7.03
N GLU A 195 16.97 6.78 -7.35
CA GLU A 195 16.78 7.96 -6.50
C GLU A 195 15.42 7.93 -5.76
N VAL A 196 14.69 6.83 -5.86
CA VAL A 196 13.32 6.71 -5.35
C VAL A 196 13.17 5.50 -4.43
N ARG A 197 12.32 5.65 -3.44
CA ARG A 197 11.80 4.55 -2.63
C ARG A 197 10.28 4.52 -2.70
N PHE A 198 9.71 3.34 -2.84
CA PHE A 198 8.26 3.13 -2.82
C PHE A 198 7.84 2.44 -1.52
N ALA A 199 6.64 2.75 -1.03
CA ALA A 199 5.99 2.03 0.06
C ALA A 199 4.57 1.61 -0.35
N GLY A 200 4.23 0.35 -0.12
CA GLY A 200 2.92 -0.23 -0.42
C GLY A 200 2.69 -1.50 0.39
N ASP A 201 1.48 -2.04 0.36
CA ASP A 201 1.00 -3.05 1.31
C ASP A 201 0.71 -4.43 0.69
N ILE A 202 0.65 -4.56 -0.65
CA ILE A 202 0.47 -5.85 -1.34
C ILE A 202 1.78 -6.25 -2.04
N PHE A 203 2.36 -7.36 -1.60
CA PHE A 203 3.70 -7.77 -2.04
C PHE A 203 3.81 -7.94 -3.56
N SER A 204 2.89 -8.70 -4.17
CA SER A 204 2.93 -9.01 -5.61
C SER A 204 2.62 -7.80 -6.50
N ILE A 205 1.78 -6.89 -6.04
CA ILE A 205 1.35 -5.69 -6.77
C ILE A 205 2.36 -4.56 -6.58
N ASP A 206 2.65 -4.23 -5.34
CA ASP A 206 3.40 -3.05 -4.97
C ASP A 206 4.91 -3.29 -5.02
N ILE A 207 5.34 -4.34 -4.30
CA ILE A 207 6.78 -4.55 -4.11
C ILE A 207 7.41 -5.13 -5.35
N LEU A 208 6.79 -6.15 -5.95
CA LEU A 208 7.32 -6.74 -7.19
C LEU A 208 7.20 -5.76 -8.36
N GLY A 209 6.10 -5.00 -8.46
CA GLY A 209 5.90 -3.97 -9.48
C GLY A 209 6.95 -2.85 -9.40
N ALA A 210 7.17 -2.28 -8.22
CA ALA A 210 8.19 -1.25 -8.01
C ALA A 210 9.61 -1.77 -8.31
N ARG A 211 9.93 -3.00 -7.89
CA ARG A 211 11.22 -3.64 -8.19
C ARG A 211 11.42 -3.88 -9.70
N ALA A 212 10.37 -4.26 -10.42
CA ALA A 212 10.41 -4.39 -11.87
C ALA A 212 10.72 -3.05 -12.57
N ALA A 213 10.33 -1.92 -11.97
CA ALA A 213 10.69 -0.57 -12.41
C ALA A 213 12.08 -0.10 -11.92
N GLY A 214 12.84 -0.94 -11.21
CA GLY A 214 14.15 -0.59 -10.66
C GLY A 214 14.11 0.23 -9.37
N ILE A 215 12.95 0.34 -8.73
CA ILE A 215 12.74 1.14 -7.51
C ILE A 215 12.93 0.27 -6.27
N GLU A 216 13.61 0.80 -5.25
CA GLU A 216 13.65 0.18 -3.93
C GLU A 216 12.29 0.31 -3.23
N ALA A 217 11.75 -0.81 -2.74
CA ALA A 217 10.44 -0.82 -2.12
C ALA A 217 10.49 -1.19 -0.62
N ARG A 218 9.47 -0.77 0.11
CA ARG A 218 9.17 -1.13 1.50
C ARG A 218 7.78 -1.70 1.57
N LEU A 219 7.65 -2.90 2.15
CA LEU A 219 6.35 -3.51 2.38
C LEU A 219 5.75 -3.00 3.69
N ILE A 220 4.56 -2.44 3.61
CA ILE A 220 3.76 -2.08 4.80
C ILE A 220 3.16 -3.37 5.37
N ASP A 221 3.61 -3.76 6.55
CA ASP A 221 3.18 -4.98 7.25
C ASP A 221 2.83 -4.64 8.71
N GLN A 222 1.68 -4.02 8.89
CA GLN A 222 1.23 -3.48 10.19
C GLN A 222 1.09 -4.54 11.27
N HIS A 223 0.68 -5.74 10.89
CA HIS A 223 0.37 -6.84 11.80
C HIS A 223 1.42 -7.96 11.77
N SER A 224 2.58 -7.74 11.12
CA SER A 224 3.66 -8.73 10.98
C SER A 224 3.18 -10.05 10.39
N ARG A 225 2.34 -9.98 9.36
CA ARG A 225 1.73 -11.14 8.68
C ARG A 225 2.55 -11.69 7.53
N TYR A 226 3.37 -10.85 6.90
CA TYR A 226 4.23 -11.23 5.76
C TYR A 226 5.52 -11.95 6.24
N HIS A 227 5.39 -12.94 7.13
CA HIS A 227 6.55 -13.69 7.67
C HIS A 227 7.24 -14.55 6.61
N TRP A 228 6.55 -14.92 5.55
CA TRP A 228 7.05 -15.70 4.40
C TRP A 228 7.82 -14.86 3.38
N VAL A 229 7.78 -13.52 3.50
CA VAL A 229 8.48 -12.60 2.59
C VAL A 229 9.81 -12.18 3.21
N ASP A 230 10.92 -12.54 2.54
CA ASP A 230 12.24 -12.00 2.85
C ASP A 230 12.43 -10.65 2.14
N HIS A 231 11.86 -9.61 2.72
CA HIS A 231 11.91 -8.25 2.21
C HIS A 231 11.89 -7.24 3.36
N HIS A 232 12.34 -5.99 3.08
CA HIS A 232 12.31 -4.94 4.08
C HIS A 232 10.87 -4.49 4.36
N LYS A 233 10.42 -4.71 5.58
CA LYS A 233 9.09 -4.39 6.07
C LYS A 233 9.14 -3.20 7.04
N ILE A 234 8.09 -2.40 6.99
CA ILE A 234 7.80 -1.34 7.96
C ILE A 234 6.34 -1.49 8.38
N ARG A 235 5.99 -1.04 9.57
CA ARG A 235 4.59 -1.09 10.02
C ARG A 235 3.77 0.06 9.48
N HIS A 236 4.38 1.25 9.45
CA HIS A 236 3.73 2.49 9.04
C HIS A 236 4.72 3.39 8.32
N ILE A 237 4.20 4.37 7.57
CA ILE A 237 5.02 5.34 6.86
C ILE A 237 5.84 6.24 7.80
N GLU A 238 5.46 6.35 9.09
CA GLU A 238 6.23 7.07 10.11
C GLU A 238 7.63 6.49 10.33
N GLU A 239 7.83 5.22 9.99
CA GLU A 239 9.14 4.56 10.02
C GLU A 239 10.04 4.94 8.82
N LEU A 240 9.48 5.63 7.81
CA LEU A 240 10.25 6.24 6.76
C LEU A 240 10.89 7.51 7.29
N HIS A 241 12.07 7.37 7.84
CA HIS A 241 12.83 8.53 8.33
C HIS A 241 13.50 9.25 7.16
N PRO A 242 13.67 10.60 7.25
CA PRO A 242 14.62 11.30 6.42
C PRO A 242 15.97 10.62 6.62
N LEU A 243 16.50 10.08 5.55
CA LEU A 243 17.78 9.38 5.56
C LEU A 243 18.88 10.44 5.51
N LYS A 244 19.29 10.95 6.67
CA LYS A 244 20.44 11.82 6.82
C LYS A 244 21.57 11.09 7.53
#